data_24622b4aa0e6176e69b629744c00f00d
#
_entry.id   24622b4aa0e6176e69b629744c00f00d
#
_cell.length_a   1.000
_cell.length_b   1.000
_cell.length_c   1.000
_cell.angle_alpha   90.00
_cell.angle_beta   90.00
_cell.angle_gamma   90.00
#
_symmetry.space_group_name_H-M   'P 1'
#
loop_
_entity.id
_entity.type
_entity.pdbx_description
1 polymer ?
#
loop_
_entity_poly.entity_id
_entity_poly.type
_entity_poly.pdbx_seq_one_letter_code
_entity_poly.pdbx_strand_id
1 'polypeptide(L)' 'MFEVMTVIKALADSNRVRILSVLRGRELCVCQIIEMLGLAPSTVSKHLSILRQARLLDDRKQ' A
#
# COMPACT_ATOMS: atom_id res chain seq x y z
N MET A 1 -19.59 6.81 -4.47
CA MET A 1 -18.66 7.92 -4.62
C MET A 1 -17.45 7.76 -3.73
N PHE A 2 -16.31 8.14 -4.21
CA PHE A 2 -15.07 8.00 -3.49
C PHE A 2 -14.95 9.04 -2.37
N GLU A 3 -14.60 8.59 -1.18
CA GLU A 3 -14.55 9.46 0.00
C GLU A 3 -13.14 9.97 0.27
N VAL A 4 -13.06 11.26 0.58
CA VAL A 4 -11.78 11.86 0.96
C VAL A 4 -11.26 11.23 2.25
N MET A 5 -12.13 10.92 3.18
CA MET A 5 -11.71 10.29 4.44
C MET A 5 -11.07 8.94 4.23
N THR A 6 -11.47 8.21 3.19
CA THR A 6 -10.84 6.93 2.87
C THR A 6 -9.37 7.13 2.54
N VAL A 7 -9.05 8.17 1.77
CA VAL A 7 -7.67 8.49 1.42
C VAL A 7 -6.89 8.91 2.65
N ILE A 8 -7.47 9.78 3.45
CA ILE A 8 -6.81 10.27 4.65
C ILE A 8 -6.48 9.11 5.60
N LYS A 9 -7.42 8.21 5.81
CA LYS A 9 -7.20 7.05 6.67
C LYS A 9 -6.14 6.12 6.12
N ALA A 10 -6.13 5.94 4.81
CA ALA A 10 -5.12 5.09 4.18
C ALA A 10 -3.72 5.64 4.37
N LEU A 11 -3.59 6.96 4.39
CA LEU A 11 -2.30 7.62 4.55
C LEU A 11 -1.93 7.91 6.00
N ALA A 12 -2.79 7.54 6.93
CA ALA A 12 -2.54 7.80 8.36
C ALA A 12 -1.56 6.81 8.99
N ASP A 13 -1.10 5.82 8.24
CA ASP A 13 -0.17 4.82 8.72
C ASP A 13 1.17 5.00 8.01
N SER A 14 2.26 5.13 8.79
CA SER A 14 3.57 5.37 8.21
C SER A 14 4.02 4.25 7.28
N ASN A 15 3.65 3.01 7.57
CA ASN A 15 4.00 1.89 6.71
C ASN A 15 3.33 2.00 5.35
N ARG A 16 2.09 2.46 5.32
CA ARG A 16 1.39 2.63 4.06
C ARG A 16 2.00 3.74 3.22
N VAL A 17 2.41 4.83 3.87
CA VAL A 17 3.11 5.90 3.17
C VAL A 17 4.43 5.40 2.59
N ARG A 18 5.14 4.59 3.36
CA ARG A 18 6.41 4.01 2.88
C ARG A 18 6.21 3.12 1.67
N ILE A 19 5.16 2.30 1.69
CA ILE A 19 4.83 1.44 0.56
C ILE A 19 4.60 2.28 -0.69
N LEU A 20 3.81 3.33 -0.57
CA LEU A 20 3.55 4.21 -1.71
C LEU A 20 4.83 4.87 -2.22
N SER A 21 5.70 5.28 -1.30
CA SER A 21 6.95 5.91 -1.68
C SER A 21 7.83 5.00 -2.49
N VAL A 22 7.94 3.72 -2.09
CA VAL A 22 8.82 2.80 -2.80
C VAL A 22 8.21 2.31 -4.11
N LEU A 23 6.89 2.31 -4.22
CA LEU A 23 6.23 1.90 -5.45
C LEU A 23 6.15 3.03 -6.47
N ARG A 24 6.45 4.24 -6.05
CA ARG A 24 6.37 5.39 -6.91
C ARG A 24 7.37 5.26 -8.05
N GLY A 25 6.84 5.23 -9.26
CA GLY A 25 7.67 5.17 -10.45
C GLY A 25 8.27 3.81 -10.74
N ARG A 26 7.89 2.77 -9.99
CA ARG A 26 8.39 1.43 -10.27
C ARG A 26 7.41 0.38 -9.74
N GLU A 27 7.61 -0.83 -10.20
CA GLU A 27 6.81 -1.97 -9.77
C GLU A 27 7.66 -2.89 -8.90
N LEU A 28 7.10 -3.25 -7.75
CA LEU A 28 7.76 -4.19 -6.86
C LEU A 28 6.77 -5.32 -6.55
N CYS A 29 7.27 -6.53 -6.44
CA CYS A 29 6.40 -7.62 -6.02
C CYS A 29 6.21 -7.57 -4.51
N VAL A 30 5.15 -8.22 -4.05
CA VAL A 30 4.80 -8.22 -2.63
C VAL A 30 5.96 -8.73 -1.78
N CYS A 31 6.69 -9.73 -2.28
CA CYS A 31 7.83 -10.29 -1.55
C CYS A 31 8.89 -9.24 -1.25
N GLN A 32 9.15 -8.36 -2.21
CA GLN A 32 10.13 -7.30 -2.02
C GLN A 32 9.68 -6.29 -0.98
N ILE A 33 8.38 -5.97 -0.99
CA ILE A 33 7.81 -5.05 -0.01
C ILE A 33 7.90 -5.64 1.38
N ILE A 34 7.59 -6.92 1.52
CA ILE A 34 7.68 -7.63 2.80
C ILE A 34 9.09 -7.54 3.35
N GLU A 35 10.07 -7.82 2.51
CA GLU A 35 11.48 -7.75 2.92
C GLU A 35 11.88 -6.35 3.37
N MET A 36 11.46 -5.36 2.61
CA MET A 36 11.85 -3.98 2.90
C MET A 36 11.27 -3.47 4.21
N LEU A 37 10.05 -3.86 4.50
CA LEU A 37 9.35 -3.36 5.70
C LEU A 37 9.62 -4.21 6.93
N GLY A 38 10.01 -5.46 6.75
CA GLY A 38 10.23 -6.36 7.86
C GLY A 38 8.95 -6.73 8.60
N LEU A 39 7.82 -6.66 7.91
CA LEU A 39 6.52 -6.98 8.49
C LEU A 39 6.06 -8.35 8.04
N ALA A 40 5.09 -8.92 8.78
CA ALA A 40 4.50 -10.19 8.38
C ALA A 40 3.78 -10.05 7.04
N PRO A 41 3.79 -11.12 6.21
CA PRO A 41 3.11 -11.06 4.91
C PRO A 41 1.64 -10.68 5.00
N SER A 42 0.93 -11.19 6.01
CA SER A 42 -0.48 -10.86 6.18
C SER A 42 -0.69 -9.37 6.48
N THR A 43 0.23 -8.79 7.24
CA THR A 43 0.17 -7.36 7.56
C THR A 43 0.40 -6.52 6.31
N VAL A 44 1.38 -6.90 5.49
CA VAL A 44 1.65 -6.19 4.25
C VAL A 44 0.46 -6.30 3.30
N SER A 45 -0.13 -7.49 3.18
CA SER A 45 -1.30 -7.68 2.33
C SER A 45 -2.46 -6.78 2.76
N LYS A 46 -2.65 -6.63 4.08
CA LYS A 46 -3.70 -5.77 4.60
C LYS A 46 -3.45 -4.31 4.22
N HIS A 47 -2.21 -3.85 4.35
CA HIS A 47 -1.88 -2.49 3.96
C HIS A 47 -2.12 -2.26 2.47
N LEU A 48 -1.72 -3.22 1.64
CA LEU A 48 -1.93 -3.10 0.20
C LEU A 48 -3.41 -3.06 -0.15
N SER A 49 -4.21 -3.87 0.54
CA SER A 49 -5.65 -3.89 0.31
C SER A 49 -6.28 -2.53 0.64
N ILE A 50 -5.87 -1.93 1.77
CA ILE A 50 -6.38 -0.63 2.16
C ILE A 50 -6.01 0.43 1.13
N LEU A 51 -4.77 0.39 0.63
CA LEU A 51 -4.32 1.35 -0.37
C LEU A 51 -5.07 1.19 -1.68
N ARG A 52 -5.38 -0.05 -2.09
CA ARG A 52 -6.16 -0.29 -3.30
C ARG A 52 -7.58 0.23 -3.16
N GLN A 53 -8.19 0.03 -1.98
CA GLN A 53 -9.53 0.52 -1.74
C GLN A 53 -9.59 2.04 -1.77
N ALA A 54 -8.52 2.68 -1.37
CA ALA A 54 -8.41 4.14 -1.42
C ALA A 54 -8.00 4.64 -2.81
N ARG A 55 -7.85 3.72 -3.77
CA ARG A 55 -7.46 4.03 -5.15
C ARG A 55 -6.09 4.68 -5.24
N LEU A 56 -5.23 4.39 -4.29
CA LEU A 56 -3.86 4.88 -4.30
C LEU A 56 -2.92 3.91 -4.98
N LEU A 57 -3.34 2.67 -5.18
CA LEU A 57 -2.57 1.66 -5.90
C LEU A 57 -3.41 1.10 -7.03
N ASP A 58 -2.72 0.78 -8.12
CA ASP A 58 -3.33 0.14 -9.28
C ASP A 58 -3.25 -1.37 -9.06
N ASP A 59 -4.39 -2.03 -8.94
CA ASP A 59 -4.41 -3.46 -8.65
C ASP A 59 -4.09 -4.33 -9.86
N ARG A 60 -3.87 -3.75 -11.03
CA ARG A 60 -3.42 -4.51 -12.18
C ARG A 60 -1.99 -5.01 -12.02
N LYS A 61 -1.26 -4.43 -11.12
CA LYS A 61 0.18 -4.71 -10.94
C LYS A 61 0.46 -5.73 -9.85
N GLN A 62 -0.50 -6.51 -9.51
CA GLN A 62 -0.32 -7.50 -8.45
C GLN A 62 0.36 -8.77 -8.88
#